data_91b54fbfc3ce43a80cef5d2cb570a8d1
#
_entry.id   91b54fbfc3ce43a80cef5d2cb570a8d1
#
_cell.length_a   1.000
_cell.length_b   1.000
_cell.length_c   1.000
_cell.angle_alpha   90.00
_cell.angle_beta   90.00
_cell.angle_gamma   90.00
#
_symmetry.space_group_name_H-M   'P 1'
#
loop_
_entity.id
_entity.type
_entity.pdbx_description
1 polymer ?
#
loop_
_entity_poly.entity_id
_entity_poly.type
_entity_poly.pdbx_seq_one_letter_code
_entity_poly.pdbx_strand_id
1 'polypeptide(L)'
;VFRHARPGIAHQRVAQLLSAAWGVSVSFGVSPEAQSWVDSGWLEAPGTHEPRFEDAFAWILWRTEYWELTLEKDGHGRPMGRSAMRDVMIPEAELRAIELAEAYGVSLPLKGKPSPTVVVDIDHLFAYRGRGWRSAVGGAVRDVLRGDWRAVAERVNGPDPFYSSAYWAKWASRFPQGTLQFFVLLAVEQGTYDRGVRPDSEAVRAAIKQLGMRFEVGAHLSYGSHDRSGGFRTEIGYVDQILGVPTLRQRFHFLRNAGSLPQLQSLTELGVREDWSDEFADTPGFRSG
;
A
#
# COMPACT_ATOMS: atom_id res chain seq x y z
N VAL A 1 21.22 13.92 -16.63
CA VAL A 1 21.10 12.94 -17.70
C VAL A 1 22.21 11.93 -17.57
N PHE A 2 21.88 10.68 -17.31
CA PHE A 2 22.84 9.58 -17.41
C PHE A 2 23.09 9.24 -18.87
N ARG A 3 24.31 8.84 -19.19
CA ARG A 3 24.64 8.47 -20.56
C ARG A 3 24.93 6.97 -20.66
N HIS A 4 24.34 6.32 -21.61
CA HIS A 4 24.49 4.90 -21.86
C HIS A 4 24.64 4.65 -23.36
N ALA A 5 25.42 3.66 -23.75
CA ALA A 5 25.63 3.34 -25.15
C ALA A 5 24.34 2.89 -25.87
N ARG A 6 23.49 2.15 -25.16
CA ARG A 6 22.23 1.58 -25.70
C ARG A 6 21.13 1.60 -24.64
N PRO A 7 20.54 2.77 -24.31
CA PRO A 7 19.47 2.81 -23.31
C PRO A 7 18.22 2.08 -23.83
N GLY A 8 17.75 1.10 -23.10
CA GLY A 8 16.52 0.35 -23.37
C GLY A 8 15.37 0.74 -22.43
N ILE A 9 14.28 -0.03 -22.46
CA ILE A 9 13.09 0.19 -21.62
C ILE A 9 13.43 0.14 -20.12
N ALA A 10 14.28 -0.79 -19.71
CA ALA A 10 14.69 -0.92 -18.32
C ALA A 10 15.47 0.32 -17.82
N HIS A 11 16.33 0.91 -18.65
CA HIS A 11 17.00 2.17 -18.31
C HIS A 11 16.00 3.32 -18.09
N GLN A 12 14.98 3.42 -18.94
CA GLN A 12 13.92 4.41 -18.77
C GLN A 12 13.15 4.20 -17.47
N ARG A 13 12.89 2.93 -17.12
CA ARG A 13 12.25 2.58 -15.86
C ARG A 13 13.09 2.99 -14.65
N VAL A 14 14.38 2.72 -14.64
CA VAL A 14 15.30 3.17 -13.60
C VAL A 14 15.32 4.70 -13.54
N ALA A 15 15.36 5.41 -14.67
CA ALA A 15 15.31 6.87 -14.69
C ALA A 15 14.02 7.41 -14.04
N GLN A 16 12.89 6.75 -14.25
CA GLN A 16 11.62 7.10 -13.59
C GLN A 16 11.68 6.90 -12.07
N LEU A 17 12.20 5.76 -11.61
CA LEU A 17 12.38 5.46 -10.18
C LEU A 17 13.28 6.50 -9.51
N LEU A 18 14.43 6.80 -10.11
CA LEU A 18 15.36 7.81 -9.59
C LEU A 18 14.77 9.22 -9.64
N SER A 19 14.00 9.56 -10.68
CA SER A 19 13.31 10.85 -10.75
C SER A 19 12.32 11.02 -9.60
N ALA A 20 11.56 9.98 -9.30
CA ALA A 20 10.61 9.99 -8.19
C ALA A 20 11.33 10.08 -6.83
N ALA A 21 12.38 9.28 -6.62
CA ALA A 21 13.15 9.26 -5.38
C ALA A 21 13.88 10.58 -5.11
N TRP A 22 14.47 11.17 -6.14
CA TRP A 22 15.30 12.37 -6.01
C TRP A 22 14.53 13.70 -6.14
N GLY A 23 13.30 13.65 -6.66
CA GLY A 23 12.50 14.85 -6.91
C GLY A 23 13.09 15.74 -8.02
N VAL A 24 13.92 15.17 -8.90
CA VAL A 24 14.55 15.84 -10.03
C VAL A 24 14.34 15.02 -11.30
N SER A 25 14.34 15.67 -12.47
CA SER A 25 14.19 14.94 -13.73
C SER A 25 15.46 14.13 -14.04
N VAL A 26 15.32 12.83 -14.11
CA VAL A 26 16.39 11.89 -14.50
C VAL A 26 16.04 11.28 -15.84
N SER A 27 17.01 11.19 -16.72
CA SER A 27 16.85 10.56 -18.05
C SER A 27 18.15 9.89 -18.48
N PHE A 28 18.06 8.90 -19.36
CA PHE A 28 19.20 8.32 -20.05
C PHE A 28 19.33 8.95 -21.43
N GLY A 29 20.55 9.43 -21.74
CA GLY A 29 20.93 9.88 -23.08
C GLY A 29 21.76 8.82 -23.77
N VAL A 30 21.77 8.85 -25.10
CA VAL A 30 22.68 8.00 -25.90
C VAL A 30 24.07 8.64 -25.96
N SER A 31 25.08 7.87 -25.67
CA SER A 31 26.48 8.23 -25.91
C SER A 31 27.26 6.95 -26.23
N PRO A 32 27.71 6.79 -27.48
CA PRO A 32 28.50 5.61 -27.90
C PRO A 32 29.79 5.45 -27.09
N GLU A 33 30.31 6.54 -26.55
CA GLU A 33 31.58 6.60 -25.80
C GLU A 33 31.38 6.39 -24.30
N ALA A 34 30.14 6.38 -23.82
CA ALA A 34 29.87 6.21 -22.38
C ALA A 34 30.17 4.78 -21.96
N GLN A 35 31.01 4.63 -20.96
CA GLN A 35 31.19 3.38 -20.28
C GLN A 35 29.87 3.02 -19.56
N SER A 36 29.34 1.83 -19.83
CA SER A 36 28.12 1.37 -19.17
C SER A 36 28.45 0.93 -17.74
N TRP A 37 27.73 1.47 -16.78
CA TRP A 37 27.77 1.01 -15.39
C TRP A 37 26.76 -0.10 -15.12
N VAL A 38 26.01 -0.45 -16.16
CA VAL A 38 24.85 -1.32 -16.06
C VAL A 38 25.13 -2.58 -16.85
N ASP A 39 24.84 -3.72 -16.28
CA ASP A 39 24.78 -4.97 -17.01
C ASP A 39 23.64 -4.89 -18.02
N SER A 40 24.00 -4.60 -19.29
CA SER A 40 23.01 -4.44 -20.36
C SER A 40 22.20 -5.73 -20.59
N GLY A 41 22.81 -6.88 -20.39
CA GLY A 41 22.13 -8.18 -20.55
C GLY A 41 21.02 -8.35 -19.50
N TRP A 42 21.27 -7.95 -18.26
CA TRP A 42 20.24 -8.01 -17.22
C TRP A 42 19.11 -7.00 -17.49
N LEU A 43 19.42 -5.79 -17.94
CA LEU A 43 18.41 -4.77 -18.25
C LEU A 43 17.56 -5.12 -19.49
N GLU A 44 18.07 -5.95 -20.38
CA GLU A 44 17.30 -6.50 -21.52
C GLU A 44 16.38 -7.64 -21.09
N ALA A 45 16.78 -8.44 -20.10
CA ALA A 45 16.03 -9.58 -19.57
C ALA A 45 15.98 -9.53 -18.03
N PRO A 46 15.34 -8.53 -17.42
CA PRO A 46 15.33 -8.37 -15.98
C PRO A 46 14.58 -9.50 -15.27
N GLY A 47 15.00 -9.81 -14.05
CA GLY A 47 14.35 -10.79 -13.19
C GLY A 47 14.81 -12.24 -13.37
N THR A 48 15.72 -12.52 -14.30
CA THR A 48 16.25 -13.87 -14.50
C THR A 48 17.20 -14.32 -13.38
N HIS A 49 17.91 -13.39 -12.80
CA HIS A 49 18.83 -13.59 -11.67
C HIS A 49 19.13 -12.25 -11.00
N GLU A 50 19.75 -12.28 -9.82
CA GLU A 50 20.25 -11.07 -9.16
C GLU A 50 21.43 -10.49 -9.98
N PRO A 51 21.38 -9.18 -10.34
CA PRO A 51 22.48 -8.53 -11.04
C PRO A 51 23.66 -8.31 -10.11
N ARG A 52 24.81 -7.99 -10.67
CA ARG A 52 25.98 -7.61 -9.85
C ARG A 52 25.67 -6.34 -9.07
N PHE A 53 26.13 -6.31 -7.83
CA PHE A 53 25.94 -5.13 -6.97
C PHE A 53 26.61 -3.88 -7.52
N GLU A 54 27.71 -4.04 -8.26
CA GLU A 54 28.43 -2.95 -8.94
C GLU A 54 27.61 -2.32 -10.06
N ASP A 55 26.69 -3.09 -10.66
CA ASP A 55 25.77 -2.57 -11.67
C ASP A 55 24.59 -1.85 -11.00
N ALA A 56 24.86 -0.65 -10.47
CA ALA A 56 23.96 0.07 -9.58
C ALA A 56 22.55 0.26 -10.14
N PHE A 57 22.41 0.52 -11.45
CA PHE A 57 21.09 0.72 -12.05
C PHE A 57 20.30 -0.59 -12.14
N ALA A 58 20.95 -1.67 -12.60
CA ALA A 58 20.34 -2.98 -12.68
C ALA A 58 19.94 -3.48 -11.29
N TRP A 59 20.82 -3.27 -10.30
CA TRP A 59 20.56 -3.68 -8.93
C TRP A 59 19.39 -2.92 -8.29
N ILE A 60 19.27 -1.61 -8.46
CA ILE A 60 18.14 -0.82 -7.98
C ILE A 60 16.83 -1.33 -8.59
N LEU A 61 16.81 -1.55 -9.92
CA LEU A 61 15.63 -2.07 -10.60
C LEU A 61 15.24 -3.46 -10.10
N TRP A 62 16.23 -4.35 -9.98
CA TRP A 62 16.00 -5.69 -9.44
C TRP A 62 15.47 -5.64 -8.02
N ARG A 63 16.06 -4.85 -7.13
CA ARG A 63 15.66 -4.75 -5.73
C ARG A 63 14.24 -4.22 -5.56
N THR A 64 13.85 -3.25 -6.38
CA THR A 64 12.54 -2.60 -6.27
C THR A 64 11.41 -3.34 -6.99
N GLU A 65 11.69 -4.08 -8.06
CA GLU A 65 10.64 -4.66 -8.91
C GLU A 65 10.68 -6.20 -9.02
N TYR A 66 11.83 -6.83 -8.80
CA TYR A 66 12.00 -8.27 -9.08
C TYR A 66 12.46 -9.11 -7.89
N TRP A 67 13.07 -8.50 -6.90
CA TRP A 67 13.62 -9.21 -5.75
C TRP A 67 12.59 -10.07 -5.02
N GLU A 68 11.36 -9.59 -4.87
CA GLU A 68 10.27 -10.32 -4.22
C GLU A 68 9.94 -11.67 -4.87
N LEU A 69 10.23 -11.80 -6.18
CA LEU A 69 10.02 -13.05 -6.89
C LEU A 69 10.94 -14.18 -6.40
N THR A 70 12.04 -13.82 -5.73
CA THR A 70 13.02 -14.76 -5.17
C THR A 70 12.67 -15.22 -3.76
N LEU A 71 11.70 -14.55 -3.09
CA LEU A 71 11.33 -14.87 -1.71
C LEU A 71 10.30 -16.00 -1.62
N GLU A 72 10.39 -16.75 -0.53
CA GLU A 72 9.32 -17.68 -0.17
C GLU A 72 8.02 -16.91 0.07
N LYS A 73 6.90 -17.53 -0.28
CA LYS A 73 5.58 -16.97 -0.09
C LYS A 73 4.81 -17.72 0.98
N ASP A 74 4.02 -17.00 1.75
CA ASP A 74 3.11 -17.59 2.72
C ASP A 74 1.83 -18.16 2.07
N GLY A 75 0.93 -18.71 2.89
CA GLY A 75 -0.36 -19.26 2.43
C GLY A 75 -1.31 -18.26 1.76
N HIS A 76 -1.00 -16.97 1.82
CA HIS A 76 -1.74 -15.87 1.16
C HIS A 76 -1.03 -15.36 -0.10
N GLY A 77 0.10 -15.97 -0.47
CA GLY A 77 0.91 -15.58 -1.62
C GLY A 77 1.78 -14.34 -1.39
N ARG A 78 1.97 -13.92 -0.12
CA ARG A 78 2.77 -12.75 0.24
C ARG A 78 4.25 -13.14 0.39
N PRO A 79 5.20 -12.31 -0.09
CA PRO A 79 6.61 -12.54 0.18
C PRO A 79 6.89 -12.51 1.68
N MET A 80 7.70 -13.44 2.18
CA MET A 80 8.07 -13.51 3.59
C MET A 80 9.45 -12.88 3.82
N GLY A 81 9.49 -11.80 4.62
CA GLY A 81 10.74 -11.10 4.92
C GLY A 81 11.75 -11.96 5.67
N ARG A 82 11.29 -12.89 6.52
CA ARG A 82 12.15 -13.85 7.23
C ARG A 82 12.89 -14.83 6.31
N SER A 83 12.43 -15.02 5.07
CA SER A 83 13.13 -15.82 4.06
C SER A 83 14.17 -15.04 3.27
N ALA A 84 14.24 -13.72 3.47
CA ALA A 84 15.22 -12.89 2.83
C ALA A 84 16.63 -13.24 3.33
N MET A 85 17.55 -13.48 2.39
CA MET A 85 18.96 -13.75 2.71
C MET A 85 19.73 -12.49 3.14
N ARG A 86 19.12 -11.32 2.98
CA ARG A 86 19.68 -9.99 3.26
C ARG A 86 18.94 -9.32 4.39
N ASP A 87 19.61 -8.37 5.01
CA ASP A 87 18.98 -7.54 6.05
C ASP A 87 17.93 -6.62 5.44
N VAL A 88 16.66 -6.92 5.72
CA VAL A 88 15.52 -6.12 5.26
C VAL A 88 15.29 -4.86 6.11
N MET A 89 16.07 -4.66 7.17
CA MET A 89 15.96 -3.47 8.04
C MET A 89 16.69 -2.26 7.48
N ILE A 90 17.37 -2.39 6.36
CA ILE A 90 18.12 -1.34 5.69
C ILE A 90 17.42 -1.00 4.35
N PRO A 91 17.14 0.29 4.05
CA PRO A 91 16.59 0.69 2.76
C PRO A 91 17.70 0.70 1.69
N GLU A 92 18.13 -0.49 1.29
CA GLU A 92 19.31 -0.68 0.44
C GLU A 92 19.18 -0.01 -0.93
N ALA A 93 18.00 -0.06 -1.56
CA ALA A 93 17.80 0.57 -2.86
C ALA A 93 17.85 2.10 -2.78
N GLU A 94 17.31 2.68 -1.70
CA GLU A 94 17.38 4.13 -1.46
C GLU A 94 18.82 4.56 -1.19
N LEU A 95 19.55 3.84 -0.34
CA LEU A 95 20.97 4.12 -0.07
C LEU A 95 21.80 4.03 -1.34
N ARG A 96 21.56 3.00 -2.16
CA ARG A 96 22.26 2.85 -3.44
C ARG A 96 21.95 3.97 -4.42
N ALA A 97 20.71 4.45 -4.44
CA ALA A 97 20.33 5.60 -5.25
C ALA A 97 21.03 6.89 -4.79
N ILE A 98 21.22 7.08 -3.47
CA ILE A 98 21.97 8.22 -2.90
C ILE A 98 23.44 8.14 -3.32
N GLU A 99 24.11 6.99 -3.14
CA GLU A 99 25.49 6.77 -3.58
C GLU A 99 25.68 7.07 -5.08
N LEU A 100 24.70 6.66 -5.88
CA LEU A 100 24.71 6.94 -7.31
C LEU A 100 24.60 8.43 -7.62
N ALA A 101 23.72 9.16 -6.89
CA ALA A 101 23.60 10.61 -7.03
C ALA A 101 24.93 11.33 -6.70
N GLU A 102 25.57 10.94 -5.61
CA GLU A 102 26.86 11.48 -5.19
C GLU A 102 27.94 11.23 -6.24
N ALA A 103 28.03 9.98 -6.76
CA ALA A 103 28.98 9.62 -7.80
C ALA A 103 28.85 10.43 -9.10
N TYR A 104 27.62 10.87 -9.41
CA TYR A 104 27.33 11.73 -10.56
C TYR A 104 27.27 13.22 -10.25
N GLY A 105 27.61 13.65 -9.03
CA GLY A 105 27.58 15.05 -8.61
C GLY A 105 26.17 15.66 -8.59
N VAL A 106 25.14 14.83 -8.42
CA VAL A 106 23.75 15.29 -8.30
C VAL A 106 23.50 15.74 -6.87
N SER A 107 23.23 17.04 -6.67
CA SER A 107 22.76 17.54 -5.38
C SER A 107 21.32 17.09 -5.15
N LEU A 108 21.13 16.18 -4.21
CA LEU A 108 19.79 15.80 -3.77
C LEU A 108 19.20 16.89 -2.88
N PRO A 109 17.92 17.25 -3.07
CA PRO A 109 17.29 18.18 -2.15
C PRO A 109 17.27 17.56 -0.75
N LEU A 110 17.83 18.25 0.23
CA LEU A 110 17.73 17.85 1.63
C LEU A 110 16.25 17.84 1.99
N LYS A 111 15.65 16.66 2.02
CA LYS A 111 14.33 16.51 2.58
C LYS A 111 14.41 16.88 4.06
N GLY A 112 13.44 17.63 4.55
CA GLY A 112 13.35 18.01 5.97
C GLY A 112 13.40 16.78 6.88
N LYS A 113 13.38 16.99 8.19
CA LYS A 113 13.34 15.87 9.14
C LYS A 113 12.19 14.91 8.77
N PRO A 114 12.43 13.61 8.71
CA PRO A 114 11.40 12.65 8.41
C PRO A 114 10.26 12.78 9.43
N SER A 115 9.03 12.85 8.94
CA SER A 115 7.83 12.84 9.77
C SER A 115 7.19 11.46 9.64
N PRO A 116 7.00 10.72 10.74
CA PRO A 116 6.35 9.43 10.67
C PRO A 116 4.89 9.59 10.27
N THR A 117 4.43 8.75 9.35
CA THR A 117 3.00 8.59 9.05
C THR A 117 2.48 7.33 9.71
N VAL A 118 1.42 7.47 10.48
CA VAL A 118 0.74 6.33 11.11
C VAL A 118 -0.37 5.86 10.20
N VAL A 119 -0.29 4.62 9.77
CA VAL A 119 -1.32 3.96 8.95
C VAL A 119 -2.32 3.29 9.86
N VAL A 120 -3.60 3.48 9.56
CA VAL A 120 -4.71 2.89 10.33
C VAL A 120 -5.65 2.16 9.36
N ASP A 121 -5.60 0.83 9.40
CA ASP A 121 -6.51 -0.02 8.65
C ASP A 121 -7.83 -0.19 9.42
N ILE A 122 -8.93 0.17 8.79
CA ILE A 122 -10.27 0.04 9.36
C ILE A 122 -10.99 -1.13 8.66
N ASP A 123 -10.74 -2.34 9.14
CA ASP A 123 -11.40 -3.56 8.66
C ASP A 123 -12.87 -3.61 9.12
N HIS A 124 -13.10 -3.12 10.32
CA HIS A 124 -14.42 -3.12 10.95
C HIS A 124 -14.75 -1.75 11.52
N LEU A 125 -15.43 -0.93 10.74
CA LEU A 125 -15.86 0.41 11.19
C LEU A 125 -16.85 0.33 12.36
N PHE A 126 -17.68 -0.72 12.37
CA PHE A 126 -18.68 -0.96 13.43
C PHE A 126 -18.66 -2.43 13.88
N ALA A 127 -18.84 -2.64 15.18
CA ALA A 127 -19.05 -3.97 15.74
C ALA A 127 -20.44 -4.52 15.41
N TYR A 128 -21.44 -3.67 15.43
CA TYR A 128 -22.86 -4.06 15.32
C TYR A 128 -23.58 -3.44 14.13
N ARG A 129 -23.31 -2.20 13.80
CA ARG A 129 -23.99 -1.44 12.73
C ARG A 129 -23.42 -1.80 11.35
N GLY A 130 -24.23 -1.65 10.30
CA GLY A 130 -23.80 -1.81 8.92
C GLY A 130 -23.48 -3.23 8.46
N ARG A 131 -23.79 -4.27 9.27
CA ARG A 131 -23.49 -5.68 8.95
C ARG A 131 -24.66 -6.45 8.29
N GLY A 132 -25.79 -5.80 8.09
CA GLY A 132 -27.02 -6.42 7.60
C GLY A 132 -27.82 -7.15 8.70
N TRP A 133 -29.13 -7.28 8.49
CA TRP A 133 -30.09 -7.73 9.49
C TRP A 133 -29.87 -9.17 10.00
N ARG A 134 -29.46 -10.10 9.11
CA ARG A 134 -29.18 -11.51 9.48
C ARG A 134 -28.02 -11.61 10.48
N SER A 135 -26.98 -10.86 10.24
CA SER A 135 -25.81 -10.78 11.13
C SER A 135 -26.16 -10.10 12.45
N ALA A 136 -27.01 -9.07 12.41
CA ALA A 136 -27.46 -8.37 13.61
C ALA A 136 -28.30 -9.28 14.50
N VAL A 137 -29.32 -9.97 13.92
CA VAL A 137 -30.19 -10.89 14.66
C VAL A 137 -29.42 -12.11 15.19
N GLY A 138 -28.61 -12.76 14.33
CA GLY A 138 -27.80 -13.90 14.75
C GLY A 138 -26.80 -13.56 15.86
N GLY A 139 -26.22 -12.36 15.80
CA GLY A 139 -25.37 -11.85 16.86
C GLY A 139 -26.13 -11.59 18.18
N ALA A 140 -27.31 -10.96 18.10
CA ALA A 140 -28.12 -10.72 19.28
C ALA A 140 -28.58 -12.01 19.96
N VAL A 141 -29.06 -12.98 19.18
CA VAL A 141 -29.43 -14.31 19.71
C VAL A 141 -28.25 -14.99 20.40
N ARG A 142 -27.08 -14.97 19.79
CA ARG A 142 -25.87 -15.53 20.39
C ARG A 142 -25.51 -14.87 21.72
N ASP A 143 -25.60 -13.53 21.78
CA ASP A 143 -25.26 -12.76 22.96
C ASP A 143 -26.26 -13.04 24.11
N VAL A 144 -27.55 -13.16 23.80
CA VAL A 144 -28.59 -13.61 24.74
C VAL A 144 -28.29 -15.02 25.26
N LEU A 145 -27.99 -15.98 24.36
CA LEU A 145 -27.67 -17.36 24.75
C LEU A 145 -26.43 -17.48 25.62
N ARG A 146 -25.51 -16.53 25.53
CA ARG A 146 -24.31 -16.45 26.36
C ARG A 146 -24.54 -15.70 27.67
N GLY A 147 -25.71 -15.10 27.86
CA GLY A 147 -26.01 -14.27 29.02
C GLY A 147 -25.26 -12.93 28.99
N ASP A 148 -24.73 -12.52 27.84
CA ASP A 148 -24.02 -11.24 27.70
C ASP A 148 -24.99 -10.07 27.46
N TRP A 149 -25.69 -9.71 28.54
CA TRP A 149 -26.67 -8.63 28.52
C TRP A 149 -26.06 -7.26 28.23
N ARG A 150 -24.77 -7.09 28.49
CA ARG A 150 -24.05 -5.88 28.13
C ARG A 150 -23.94 -5.75 26.62
N ALA A 151 -23.48 -6.79 25.92
CA ALA A 151 -23.43 -6.81 24.45
C ALA A 151 -24.81 -6.60 23.82
N VAL A 152 -25.87 -7.18 24.41
CA VAL A 152 -27.26 -6.95 23.99
C VAL A 152 -27.64 -5.46 24.12
N ALA A 153 -27.39 -4.85 25.25
CA ALA A 153 -27.70 -3.44 25.50
C ALA A 153 -26.91 -2.49 24.57
N GLU A 154 -25.60 -2.73 24.38
CA GLU A 154 -24.75 -1.98 23.49
C GLU A 154 -25.23 -2.09 22.03
N ARG A 155 -25.69 -3.28 21.61
CA ARG A 155 -26.21 -3.53 20.26
C ARG A 155 -27.50 -2.78 19.97
N VAL A 156 -28.37 -2.64 20.97
CA VAL A 156 -29.70 -2.02 20.80
C VAL A 156 -29.61 -0.49 20.93
N ASN A 157 -29.00 0.03 21.97
CA ASN A 157 -29.05 1.44 22.33
C ASN A 157 -27.69 2.06 22.68
N GLY A 158 -26.63 1.23 22.73
CA GLY A 158 -25.30 1.70 23.15
C GLY A 158 -24.50 2.36 22.02
N PRO A 159 -23.41 3.07 22.37
CA PRO A 159 -22.40 3.45 21.41
C PRO A 159 -21.77 2.17 20.82
N ASP A 160 -21.56 2.16 19.51
CA ASP A 160 -20.88 1.02 18.88
C ASP A 160 -19.41 0.99 19.35
N PRO A 161 -18.93 -0.13 19.95
CA PRO A 161 -17.63 -0.18 20.57
C PRO A 161 -16.44 0.00 19.61
N PHE A 162 -16.62 -0.24 18.32
CA PHE A 162 -15.56 -0.05 17.32
C PHE A 162 -15.53 1.35 16.75
N TYR A 163 -16.68 2.06 16.75
CA TYR A 163 -16.75 3.40 16.23
C TYR A 163 -16.30 4.42 17.28
N SER A 164 -15.12 4.95 17.08
CA SER A 164 -14.53 5.89 18.05
C SER A 164 -13.96 7.15 17.40
N SER A 165 -14.80 7.89 16.67
CA SER A 165 -14.39 9.14 16.02
C SER A 165 -13.79 10.16 17.01
N ALA A 166 -14.30 10.20 18.25
CA ALA A 166 -13.74 11.03 19.30
C ALA A 166 -12.34 10.59 19.74
N TYR A 167 -12.08 9.29 19.77
CA TYR A 167 -10.76 8.74 20.08
C TYR A 167 -9.74 9.14 19.01
N TRP A 168 -10.07 8.97 17.73
CA TRP A 168 -9.21 9.35 16.63
C TRP A 168 -8.93 10.85 16.59
N ALA A 169 -9.96 11.68 16.84
CA ALA A 169 -9.80 13.13 16.93
C ALA A 169 -8.85 13.54 18.06
N LYS A 170 -8.96 12.89 19.23
CA LYS A 170 -8.07 13.12 20.36
C LYS A 170 -6.65 12.65 20.08
N TRP A 171 -6.52 11.55 19.36
CA TRP A 171 -5.20 11.00 19.01
C TRP A 171 -4.52 11.88 17.95
N ALA A 172 -5.24 12.27 16.93
CA ALA A 172 -4.77 13.15 15.88
C ALA A 172 -4.24 14.49 16.39
N SER A 173 -4.84 15.02 17.48
CA SER A 173 -4.36 16.29 18.09
C SER A 173 -2.95 16.20 18.68
N ARG A 174 -2.40 14.99 18.83
CA ARG A 174 -1.04 14.75 19.35
C ARG A 174 0.03 14.64 18.24
N PHE A 175 -0.41 14.56 16.99
CA PHE A 175 0.47 14.40 15.83
C PHE A 175 0.34 15.60 14.91
N PRO A 176 1.39 15.97 14.16
CA PRO A 176 1.31 16.99 13.12
C PRO A 176 0.23 16.63 12.09
N GLN A 177 -0.35 17.64 11.48
CA GLN A 177 -1.34 17.44 10.41
C GLN A 177 -0.72 16.62 9.26
N GLY A 178 -1.47 15.66 8.72
CA GLY A 178 -1.02 14.77 7.63
C GLY A 178 -0.26 13.53 8.09
N THR A 179 -0.10 13.31 9.41
CA THR A 179 0.62 12.11 9.91
C THR A 179 -0.27 10.90 10.16
N LEU A 180 -1.58 11.02 9.94
CA LEU A 180 -2.53 9.90 10.04
C LEU A 180 -3.15 9.63 8.68
N GLN A 181 -2.99 8.39 8.20
CA GLN A 181 -3.57 7.89 6.97
C GLN A 181 -4.51 6.74 7.31
N PHE A 182 -5.78 6.87 6.91
CA PHE A 182 -6.79 5.84 7.14
C PHE A 182 -7.09 5.08 5.86
N PHE A 183 -7.25 3.75 5.96
CA PHE A 183 -7.73 2.90 4.87
C PHE A 183 -8.97 2.15 5.32
N VAL A 184 -10.05 2.22 4.53
CA VAL A 184 -11.37 1.69 4.91
C VAL A 184 -11.73 0.50 4.04
N LEU A 185 -12.03 -0.64 4.66
CA LEU A 185 -12.45 -1.85 3.97
C LEU A 185 -13.95 -1.78 3.63
N LEU A 186 -14.25 -1.71 2.34
CA LEU A 186 -15.60 -1.74 1.78
C LEU A 186 -15.74 -2.89 0.77
N ALA A 187 -15.57 -4.12 1.25
CA ALA A 187 -15.60 -5.30 0.40
C ALA A 187 -16.93 -5.45 -0.34
N VAL A 188 -16.85 -5.74 -1.65
CA VAL A 188 -18.03 -6.03 -2.49
C VAL A 188 -18.76 -7.25 -1.97
N GLU A 189 -18.02 -8.29 -1.61
CA GLU A 189 -18.55 -9.52 -1.05
C GLU A 189 -17.92 -9.83 0.29
N GLN A 190 -18.77 -10.29 1.19
CA GLN A 190 -18.32 -10.78 2.49
C GLN A 190 -17.75 -12.18 2.35
N GLY A 191 -16.58 -12.42 2.86
CA GLY A 191 -15.87 -13.70 2.80
C GLY A 191 -15.24 -14.08 4.13
N THR A 192 -14.42 -15.12 4.09
CA THR A 192 -13.67 -15.57 5.27
C THR A 192 -12.74 -14.49 5.79
N TYR A 193 -12.10 -13.76 4.89
CA TYR A 193 -11.13 -12.72 5.19
C TYR A 193 -11.73 -11.31 5.15
N ASP A 194 -12.82 -11.09 4.42
CA ASP A 194 -13.45 -9.80 4.20
C ASP A 194 -14.78 -9.69 4.95
N ARG A 195 -14.73 -9.62 6.27
CA ARG A 195 -15.90 -9.51 7.14
C ARG A 195 -16.18 -8.07 7.57
N GLY A 196 -16.19 -7.18 6.60
CA GLY A 196 -16.39 -5.75 6.85
C GLY A 196 -17.85 -5.34 7.02
N VAL A 197 -18.07 -4.05 6.87
CA VAL A 197 -19.38 -3.42 6.85
C VAL A 197 -19.89 -3.28 5.41
N ARG A 198 -21.20 -3.15 5.26
CA ARG A 198 -21.81 -3.00 3.94
C ARG A 198 -21.64 -1.56 3.44
N PRO A 199 -21.15 -1.34 2.21
CA PRO A 199 -20.93 0.00 1.65
C PRO A 199 -22.22 0.79 1.42
N ASP A 200 -23.39 0.10 1.31
CA ASP A 200 -24.69 0.70 1.14
C ASP A 200 -25.34 1.19 2.46
N SER A 201 -24.76 0.89 3.61
CA SER A 201 -25.23 1.33 4.91
C SER A 201 -25.07 2.83 5.10
N GLU A 202 -26.16 3.54 5.40
CA GLU A 202 -26.14 4.99 5.66
C GLU A 202 -25.20 5.35 6.83
N ALA A 203 -25.22 4.56 7.90
CA ALA A 203 -24.34 4.77 9.05
C ALA A 203 -22.86 4.66 8.67
N VAL A 204 -22.49 3.70 7.79
CA VAL A 204 -21.14 3.53 7.28
C VAL A 204 -20.73 4.73 6.43
N ARG A 205 -21.61 5.15 5.51
CA ARG A 205 -21.36 6.31 4.64
C ARG A 205 -21.17 7.60 5.45
N ALA A 206 -22.02 7.83 6.44
CA ALA A 206 -21.91 8.99 7.31
C ALA A 206 -20.60 9.00 8.12
N ALA A 207 -20.20 7.86 8.66
CA ALA A 207 -18.98 7.73 9.44
C ALA A 207 -17.72 7.96 8.58
N ILE A 208 -17.67 7.40 7.36
CA ILE A 208 -16.54 7.61 6.45
C ILE A 208 -16.47 9.07 5.99
N LYS A 209 -17.60 9.72 5.72
CA LYS A 209 -17.64 11.16 5.42
C LYS A 209 -17.07 11.99 6.57
N GLN A 210 -17.46 11.69 7.80
CA GLN A 210 -16.92 12.38 8.98
C GLN A 210 -15.41 12.17 9.13
N LEU A 211 -14.93 10.96 8.84
CA LEU A 211 -13.51 10.66 8.84
C LEU A 211 -12.78 11.49 7.78
N GLY A 212 -13.27 11.49 6.54
CA GLY A 212 -12.70 12.23 5.41
C GLY A 212 -12.70 13.76 5.55
N MET A 213 -13.58 14.33 6.40
CA MET A 213 -13.53 15.75 6.72
C MET A 213 -12.31 16.16 7.57
N ARG A 214 -11.65 15.20 8.20
CA ARG A 214 -10.58 15.46 9.17
C ARG A 214 -9.27 14.81 8.83
N PHE A 215 -9.31 13.73 8.06
CA PHE A 215 -8.16 12.88 7.77
C PHE A 215 -8.12 12.49 6.31
N GLU A 216 -6.93 12.12 5.84
CA GLU A 216 -6.77 11.47 4.56
C GLU A 216 -7.32 10.05 4.65
N VAL A 217 -8.22 9.70 3.74
CA VAL A 217 -8.87 8.39 3.68
C VAL A 217 -8.61 7.76 2.32
N GLY A 218 -8.10 6.54 2.34
CA GLY A 218 -7.86 5.69 1.17
C GLY A 218 -8.74 4.44 1.16
N ALA A 219 -8.69 3.69 0.08
CA ALA A 219 -9.37 2.40 -0.04
C ALA A 219 -8.51 1.28 0.59
N HIS A 220 -9.10 0.49 1.50
CA HIS A 220 -8.54 -0.78 1.92
C HIS A 220 -9.12 -1.87 1.04
N LEU A 221 -8.37 -2.26 -0.02
CA LEU A 221 -8.88 -3.18 -1.02
C LEU A 221 -8.97 -4.60 -0.46
N SER A 222 -10.15 -5.21 -0.58
CA SER A 222 -10.46 -6.49 0.04
C SER A 222 -9.60 -7.65 -0.48
N TYR A 223 -9.49 -8.69 0.34
CA TYR A 223 -8.77 -9.91 -0.04
C TYR A 223 -9.36 -10.54 -1.31
N GLY A 224 -10.68 -10.59 -1.40
CA GLY A 224 -11.40 -11.17 -2.55
C GLY A 224 -11.39 -10.30 -3.81
N SER A 225 -11.06 -9.01 -3.71
CA SER A 225 -11.03 -8.12 -4.88
C SER A 225 -9.92 -8.49 -5.88
N HIS A 226 -8.85 -9.15 -5.42
CA HIS A 226 -7.78 -9.66 -6.27
C HIS A 226 -8.22 -10.73 -7.27
N ASP A 227 -9.15 -11.57 -6.84
CA ASP A 227 -9.58 -12.74 -7.60
C ASP A 227 -10.77 -12.42 -8.51
N ARG A 228 -11.21 -11.16 -8.51
CA ARG A 228 -12.41 -10.72 -9.22
C ARG A 228 -12.10 -9.62 -10.25
N SER A 229 -12.54 -9.86 -11.48
CA SER A 229 -12.47 -8.85 -12.52
C SER A 229 -13.27 -7.59 -12.11
N GLY A 230 -12.62 -6.43 -12.13
CA GLY A 230 -13.21 -5.15 -11.74
C GLY A 230 -13.42 -4.96 -10.24
N GLY A 231 -12.93 -5.87 -9.38
CA GLY A 231 -13.04 -5.76 -7.91
C GLY A 231 -12.48 -4.44 -7.39
N PHE A 232 -11.27 -4.08 -7.76
CA PHE A 232 -10.63 -2.82 -7.36
C PHE A 232 -11.45 -1.59 -7.77
N ARG A 233 -11.93 -1.57 -9.03
CA ARG A 233 -12.77 -0.47 -9.53
C ARG A 233 -14.02 -0.26 -8.68
N THR A 234 -14.68 -1.34 -8.32
CA THR A 234 -15.91 -1.27 -7.54
C THR A 234 -15.64 -0.75 -6.13
N GLU A 235 -14.61 -1.27 -5.45
CA GLU A 235 -14.30 -0.88 -4.07
C GLU A 235 -13.76 0.55 -3.97
N ILE A 236 -12.88 0.97 -4.89
CA ILE A 236 -12.43 2.36 -5.01
C ILE A 236 -13.64 3.27 -5.28
N GLY A 237 -14.52 2.87 -6.22
CA GLY A 237 -15.73 3.62 -6.54
C GLY A 237 -16.68 3.81 -5.36
N TYR A 238 -16.76 2.89 -4.41
CA TYR A 238 -17.52 3.09 -3.18
C TYR A 238 -16.91 4.20 -2.30
N VAL A 239 -15.59 4.21 -2.14
CA VAL A 239 -14.90 5.23 -1.36
C VAL A 239 -15.07 6.59 -2.04
N ASP A 240 -14.84 6.69 -3.36
CA ASP A 240 -15.03 7.91 -4.16
C ASP A 240 -16.44 8.46 -4.01
N GLN A 241 -17.45 7.60 -4.14
CA GLN A 241 -18.85 8.01 -4.02
C GLN A 241 -19.18 8.53 -2.61
N ILE A 242 -18.58 7.94 -1.59
CA ILE A 242 -18.81 8.35 -0.21
C ILE A 242 -18.12 9.67 0.11
N LEU A 243 -16.86 9.81 -0.31
CA LEU A 243 -16.05 11.00 -0.06
C LEU A 243 -16.40 12.17 -0.98
N GLY A 244 -16.93 11.89 -2.19
CA GLY A 244 -17.24 12.90 -3.20
C GLY A 244 -15.99 13.39 -3.97
N VAL A 245 -14.86 12.73 -3.81
CA VAL A 245 -13.58 13.02 -4.47
C VAL A 245 -12.89 11.72 -4.86
N PRO A 246 -12.03 11.73 -5.91
CA PRO A 246 -11.27 10.54 -6.29
C PRO A 246 -10.33 10.07 -5.18
N THR A 247 -10.31 8.76 -4.96
CA THR A 247 -9.40 8.10 -4.03
C THR A 247 -8.03 7.95 -4.68
N LEU A 248 -7.02 8.62 -4.13
CA LEU A 248 -5.66 8.59 -4.67
C LEU A 248 -4.77 7.53 -4.01
N ARG A 249 -5.21 6.97 -2.88
CA ARG A 249 -4.43 6.06 -2.04
C ARG A 249 -5.17 4.76 -1.81
N GLN A 250 -4.41 3.68 -1.83
CA GLN A 250 -4.93 2.37 -1.50
C GLN A 250 -3.94 1.57 -0.64
N ARG A 251 -4.46 0.57 0.06
CA ARG A 251 -3.72 -0.44 0.80
C ARG A 251 -4.46 -1.77 0.69
N PHE A 252 -3.76 -2.85 0.42
CA PHE A 252 -4.40 -4.17 0.31
C PHE A 252 -4.63 -4.81 1.66
N HIS A 253 -5.85 -5.28 1.88
CA HIS A 253 -6.19 -6.11 3.04
C HIS A 253 -5.30 -7.36 3.08
N PHE A 254 -4.81 -7.72 4.27
CA PHE A 254 -3.77 -8.73 4.46
C PHE A 254 -2.43 -8.42 3.80
N LEU A 255 -2.19 -7.22 3.32
CA LEU A 255 -1.02 -6.89 2.51
C LEU A 255 -0.87 -7.85 1.31
N ARG A 256 -2.00 -8.32 0.76
CA ARG A 256 -2.02 -9.25 -0.37
C ARG A 256 -1.64 -8.52 -1.67
N ASN A 257 -0.47 -7.94 -1.65
CA ASN A 257 0.12 -7.32 -2.82
C ASN A 257 1.04 -8.34 -3.49
N ALA A 258 0.71 -8.73 -4.72
CA ALA A 258 1.53 -9.64 -5.51
C ALA A 258 2.72 -8.94 -6.18
N GLY A 259 2.84 -7.61 -6.04
CA GLY A 259 3.90 -6.84 -6.70
C GLY A 259 3.86 -6.91 -8.23
N SER A 260 2.77 -7.43 -8.81
CA SER A 260 2.71 -7.65 -10.25
C SER A 260 2.46 -6.34 -11.01
N LEU A 261 3.22 -6.13 -12.08
CA LEU A 261 3.02 -4.98 -12.97
C LEU A 261 1.57 -4.83 -13.45
N PRO A 262 0.83 -5.89 -13.86
CA PRO A 262 -0.57 -5.76 -14.25
C PRO A 262 -1.47 -5.21 -13.14
N GLN A 263 -1.21 -5.57 -11.89
CA GLN A 263 -1.96 -5.07 -10.75
C GLN A 263 -1.72 -3.57 -10.53
N LEU A 264 -0.46 -3.15 -10.55
CA LEU A 264 -0.08 -1.73 -10.43
C LEU A 264 -0.63 -0.90 -11.59
N GLN A 265 -0.61 -1.42 -12.82
CA GLN A 265 -1.21 -0.78 -13.98
C GLN A 265 -2.72 -0.59 -13.79
N SER A 266 -3.43 -1.62 -13.33
CA SER A 266 -4.87 -1.53 -13.06
C SER A 266 -5.20 -0.45 -12.02
N LEU A 267 -4.40 -0.33 -10.96
CA LEU A 267 -4.57 0.73 -9.96
C LEU A 267 -4.32 2.12 -10.54
N THR A 268 -3.27 2.26 -11.33
CA THR A 268 -2.92 3.53 -12.01
C THR A 268 -4.04 3.96 -12.97
N GLU A 269 -4.62 3.04 -13.75
CA GLU A 269 -5.76 3.30 -14.63
C GLU A 269 -7.02 3.75 -13.87
N LEU A 270 -7.15 3.35 -12.60
CA LEU A 270 -8.21 3.79 -11.70
C LEU A 270 -7.92 5.14 -11.02
N GLY A 271 -6.78 5.73 -11.27
CA GLY A 271 -6.36 7.01 -10.71
C GLY A 271 -5.65 6.93 -9.37
N VAL A 272 -5.36 5.73 -8.87
CA VAL A 272 -4.55 5.53 -7.66
C VAL A 272 -3.11 5.97 -7.94
N ARG A 273 -2.53 6.73 -7.02
CA ARG A 273 -1.17 7.28 -7.12
C ARG A 273 -0.23 6.74 -6.05
N GLU A 274 -0.78 6.25 -4.96
CA GLU A 274 -0.02 5.76 -3.82
C GLU A 274 -0.54 4.38 -3.40
N ASP A 275 0.35 3.39 -3.40
CA ASP A 275 0.14 2.07 -2.83
C ASP A 275 0.88 1.97 -1.49
N TRP A 276 0.14 1.73 -0.42
CA TRP A 276 0.66 1.63 0.95
C TRP A 276 0.79 0.18 1.44
N SER A 277 0.87 -0.76 0.52
CA SER A 277 0.88 -2.20 0.82
C SER A 277 2.28 -2.82 0.81
N ASP A 278 3.31 -2.02 0.58
CA ASP A 278 4.67 -2.51 0.39
C ASP A 278 5.38 -2.78 1.72
N GLU A 279 4.80 -3.69 2.49
CA GLU A 279 5.30 -4.15 3.78
C GLU A 279 5.33 -5.67 3.85
N PHE A 280 6.22 -6.22 4.68
CA PHE A 280 6.17 -7.62 5.06
C PHE A 280 5.10 -7.85 6.13
N ALA A 281 4.42 -9.00 6.06
CA ALA A 281 3.43 -9.37 7.06
C ALA A 281 4.02 -10.10 8.27
N ASP A 282 5.24 -10.61 8.17
CA ASP A 282 5.90 -11.48 9.14
C ASP A 282 7.09 -10.84 9.86
N THR A 283 7.60 -9.72 9.36
CA THR A 283 8.73 -9.00 9.97
C THR A 283 8.71 -7.52 9.62
N PRO A 284 9.20 -6.62 10.48
CA PRO A 284 9.51 -5.26 10.10
C PRO A 284 10.57 -5.22 8.99
N GLY A 285 10.54 -4.19 8.14
CA GLY A 285 11.60 -3.99 7.15
C GLY A 285 11.14 -3.31 5.88
N PHE A 286 12.11 -3.05 5.01
CA PHE A 286 11.92 -2.42 3.70
C PHE A 286 11.72 -3.50 2.65
N ARG A 287 10.50 -3.63 2.14
CA ARG A 287 10.17 -4.67 1.18
C ARG A 287 10.72 -4.36 -0.21
N SER A 288 10.56 -3.14 -0.67
CA SER A 288 11.10 -2.69 -1.98
C SER A 288 12.39 -1.88 -1.87
N GLY A 289 13.00 -1.82 -0.72
CA GLY A 289 14.23 -1.07 -0.51
C GLY A 289 14.00 0.31 -0.01
#